data_17b1a2371351c706aaede082f11a53c1
#
_entry.id   17b1a2371351c706aaede082f11a53c1
#
_cell.length_a   1.000
_cell.length_b   1.000
_cell.length_c   1.000
_cell.angle_alpha   90.00
_cell.angle_beta   90.00
_cell.angle_gamma   90.00
#
_symmetry.space_group_name_H-M   'P 1'
#
loop_
_entity.id
_entity.type
_entity.pdbx_description
1 polymer ?
#
loop_
_entity_poly.entity_id
_entity_poly.type
_entity_poly.pdbx_seq_one_letter_code
_entity_poly.pdbx_strand_id
1 'polypeptide(L)'
;QLMLGFYNEPFYVGSWLMRQANRNNKNSLNEYQRKAFNSIANKTCKNDEANYSIASKWLEAIKNNNVKKILPASKAMLSFFDLWWYQFSLAYQYYQKYGCLCPNKNEIVKGYYDEDFNLTTWLTSQKKRETNGGLFKEQIKALDSIDMIWSQTSKHYRSTVNELIAKKWYQAIKEDNISVLLPPDKKDLYQYDLWWYNFVIAKKYANTYHNLNLGFTMTVTGFYNEEVYLGYWLYTQRQRKNANSLSDLQIKALDSINMIWKLHLSKEEEWQFNYQEVIKYKEKYGTLDIPLDYEVAYDDNIT
;
A
#
# COMPACT_ATOMS: atom_id res chain seq x y z
N GLN A 1 -11.46 31.53 -15.22
CA GLN A 1 -12.12 32.43 -16.16
C GLN A 1 -11.10 33.45 -16.65
N LEU A 2 -10.96 33.57 -17.97
CA LEU A 2 -10.11 34.58 -18.61
C LEU A 2 -10.92 35.85 -18.73
N MET A 3 -10.41 36.95 -18.20
CA MET A 3 -10.96 38.28 -18.38
C MET A 3 -9.89 39.13 -19.07
N LEU A 4 -10.31 40.12 -19.84
CA LEU A 4 -9.39 41.12 -20.36
C LEU A 4 -9.06 42.12 -19.26
N GLY A 5 -7.78 42.37 -19.03
CA GLY A 5 -7.28 43.40 -18.13
C GLY A 5 -7.48 44.81 -18.68
N PHE A 6 -7.08 45.83 -17.91
CA PHE A 6 -7.27 47.24 -18.24
C PHE A 6 -6.59 47.66 -19.56
N TYR A 7 -5.52 46.96 -19.93
CA TYR A 7 -4.76 47.18 -21.17
C TYR A 7 -5.09 46.15 -22.26
N ASN A 8 -6.26 45.51 -22.19
CA ASN A 8 -6.70 44.47 -23.13
C ASN A 8 -5.84 43.20 -23.16
N GLU A 9 -4.97 43.02 -22.14
CA GLU A 9 -4.19 41.80 -21.96
C GLU A 9 -4.98 40.69 -21.20
N PRO A 10 -4.63 39.45 -21.38
CA PRO A 10 -5.24 38.34 -20.62
C PRO A 10 -5.03 38.50 -19.11
N PHE A 11 -6.13 38.56 -18.34
CA PHE A 11 -6.09 38.64 -16.88
C PHE A 11 -6.64 37.37 -16.21
N TYR A 12 -5.77 36.67 -15.54
CA TYR A 12 -6.12 35.43 -14.82
C TYR A 12 -6.59 35.76 -13.40
N VAL A 13 -7.88 36.02 -13.23
CA VAL A 13 -8.49 36.43 -11.95
C VAL A 13 -8.18 35.44 -10.82
N GLY A 14 -8.26 34.12 -11.08
CA GLY A 14 -7.98 33.09 -10.08
C GLY A 14 -6.54 33.13 -9.56
N SER A 15 -5.57 33.30 -10.48
CA SER A 15 -4.15 33.39 -10.11
C SER A 15 -3.86 34.68 -9.33
N TRP A 16 -4.55 35.78 -9.68
CA TRP A 16 -4.44 37.04 -8.95
C TRP A 16 -4.99 36.91 -7.53
N LEU A 17 -6.21 36.36 -7.35
CA LEU A 17 -6.82 36.13 -6.04
C LEU A 17 -5.95 35.26 -5.15
N MET A 18 -5.39 34.17 -5.68
CA MET A 18 -4.49 33.30 -4.92
C MET A 18 -3.23 34.05 -4.47
N ARG A 19 -2.65 34.87 -5.33
CA ARG A 19 -1.51 35.75 -4.95
C ARG A 19 -1.88 36.73 -3.85
N GLN A 20 -3.08 37.36 -3.92
CA GLN A 20 -3.52 38.29 -2.87
C GLN A 20 -3.79 37.53 -1.53
N ALA A 21 -4.39 36.34 -1.57
CA ALA A 21 -4.55 35.53 -0.37
C ALA A 21 -3.20 35.20 0.30
N ASN A 22 -2.20 34.78 -0.49
CA ASN A 22 -0.85 34.51 0.03
C ASN A 22 -0.19 35.78 0.60
N ARG A 23 -0.37 36.95 -0.01
CA ARG A 23 0.12 38.22 0.49
C ARG A 23 -0.59 38.64 1.78
N ASN A 24 -1.90 38.40 1.89
CA ASN A 24 -2.66 38.65 3.11
C ASN A 24 -2.18 37.77 4.26
N ASN A 25 -1.98 36.48 4.03
CA ASN A 25 -1.45 35.53 5.01
C ASN A 25 -0.03 35.89 5.49
N LYS A 26 0.79 36.48 4.61
CA LYS A 26 2.14 36.97 4.94
C LYS A 26 2.17 38.40 5.49
N ASN A 27 1.01 39.00 5.78
CA ASN A 27 0.87 40.41 6.20
C ASN A 27 1.56 41.41 5.25
N SER A 28 1.67 41.07 3.95
CA SER A 28 2.35 41.90 2.95
C SER A 28 1.40 42.79 2.11
N LEU A 29 0.12 42.84 2.48
CA LEU A 29 -0.85 43.81 1.96
C LEU A 29 -0.87 45.05 2.84
N ASN A 30 -0.96 46.23 2.24
CA ASN A 30 -1.23 47.45 3.01
C ASN A 30 -2.68 47.45 3.56
N GLU A 31 -3.00 48.35 4.48
CA GLU A 31 -4.28 48.38 5.17
C GLU A 31 -5.49 48.51 4.20
N TYR A 32 -5.37 49.34 3.21
CA TYR A 32 -6.40 49.54 2.19
C TYR A 32 -6.60 48.24 1.36
N GLN A 33 -5.51 47.66 0.88
CA GLN A 33 -5.55 46.41 0.13
C GLN A 33 -6.14 45.27 0.97
N ARG A 34 -5.81 45.20 2.25
CA ARG A 34 -6.33 44.22 3.18
C ARG A 34 -7.82 44.39 3.42
N LYS A 35 -8.29 45.61 3.65
CA LYS A 35 -9.72 45.92 3.78
C LYS A 35 -10.49 45.56 2.50
N ALA A 36 -9.98 45.95 1.33
CA ALA A 36 -10.57 45.63 0.05
C ALA A 36 -10.58 44.10 -0.21
N PHE A 37 -9.48 43.41 0.05
CA PHE A 37 -9.40 41.97 -0.09
C PHE A 37 -10.37 41.26 0.87
N ASN A 38 -10.39 41.65 2.14
CA ASN A 38 -11.30 41.04 3.14
C ASN A 38 -12.78 41.36 2.83
N SER A 39 -13.11 42.47 2.22
CA SER A 39 -14.49 42.75 1.78
C SER A 39 -14.97 41.82 0.68
N ILE A 40 -14.04 41.36 -0.16
CA ILE A 40 -14.28 40.35 -1.19
C ILE A 40 -14.21 38.94 -0.55
N ALA A 41 -13.26 38.73 0.32
CA ALA A 41 -13.06 37.45 1.02
C ALA A 41 -14.14 37.15 2.07
N ASN A 42 -14.66 38.17 2.78
CA ASN A 42 -15.80 38.02 3.72
C ASN A 42 -17.14 37.71 3.01
N LYS A 43 -17.20 37.78 1.69
CA LYS A 43 -18.28 37.14 0.90
C LYS A 43 -18.04 35.61 0.72
N THR A 44 -17.00 35.06 1.33
CA THR A 44 -16.58 33.64 1.21
C THR A 44 -17.46 32.65 1.97
N CYS A 45 -18.50 33.09 2.70
CA CYS A 45 -19.60 32.18 3.06
C CYS A 45 -20.27 31.56 1.81
N LYS A 46 -20.21 32.26 0.65
CA LYS A 46 -20.59 31.66 -0.65
C LYS A 46 -19.57 30.67 -1.21
N ASN A 47 -18.30 30.70 -0.77
CA ASN A 47 -17.30 29.74 -1.21
C ASN A 47 -17.53 28.35 -0.58
N ASP A 48 -18.06 28.27 0.63
CA ASP A 48 -18.35 26.98 1.26
C ASP A 48 -19.53 26.30 0.55
N GLU A 49 -20.58 27.06 0.18
CA GLU A 49 -21.69 26.53 -0.61
C GLU A 49 -21.26 26.14 -2.03
N ALA A 50 -20.40 26.94 -2.68
CA ALA A 50 -19.84 26.64 -4.00
C ALA A 50 -18.91 25.41 -3.94
N ASN A 51 -18.06 25.32 -2.92
CA ASN A 51 -17.19 24.18 -2.71
C ASN A 51 -18.00 22.93 -2.40
N TYR A 52 -19.06 23.04 -1.59
CA TYR A 52 -19.97 21.93 -1.30
C TYR A 52 -20.69 21.46 -2.57
N SER A 53 -21.18 22.38 -3.41
CA SER A 53 -21.83 22.06 -4.69
C SER A 53 -20.88 21.31 -5.64
N ILE A 54 -19.63 21.79 -5.77
CA ILE A 54 -18.61 21.11 -6.58
C ILE A 54 -18.29 19.74 -6.01
N ALA A 55 -18.08 19.65 -4.69
CA ALA A 55 -17.81 18.38 -4.00
C ALA A 55 -18.94 17.37 -4.24
N SER A 56 -20.21 17.79 -4.06
CA SER A 56 -21.38 16.94 -4.26
C SER A 56 -21.47 16.40 -5.67
N LYS A 57 -21.28 17.28 -6.69
CA LYS A 57 -21.23 16.90 -8.10
C LYS A 57 -20.19 15.81 -8.38
N TRP A 58 -18.97 16.00 -7.87
CA TRP A 58 -17.89 15.06 -8.10
C TRP A 58 -18.10 13.75 -7.35
N LEU A 59 -18.51 13.79 -6.08
CA LEU A 59 -18.79 12.59 -5.27
C LEU A 59 -19.91 11.75 -5.87
N GLU A 60 -20.96 12.37 -6.38
CA GLU A 60 -22.02 11.69 -7.10
C GLU A 60 -21.50 11.02 -8.37
N ALA A 61 -20.72 11.74 -9.18
CA ALA A 61 -20.13 11.20 -10.40
C ALA A 61 -19.17 10.05 -10.14
N ILE A 62 -18.37 10.14 -9.07
CA ILE A 62 -17.43 9.09 -8.63
C ILE A 62 -18.21 7.85 -8.18
N LYS A 63 -19.21 8.02 -7.30
CA LYS A 63 -20.04 6.94 -6.79
C LYS A 63 -20.78 6.18 -7.89
N ASN A 64 -21.25 6.90 -8.91
CA ASN A 64 -21.98 6.34 -10.03
C ASN A 64 -21.08 5.88 -11.19
N ASN A 65 -19.74 5.94 -11.02
CA ASN A 65 -18.75 5.66 -12.07
C ASN A 65 -18.97 6.46 -13.38
N ASN A 66 -19.41 7.70 -13.23
CA ASN A 66 -19.80 8.60 -14.31
C ASN A 66 -18.89 9.84 -14.47
N VAL A 67 -17.66 9.78 -13.92
CA VAL A 67 -16.71 10.91 -13.93
C VAL A 67 -16.50 11.47 -15.34
N LYS A 68 -16.37 10.60 -16.35
CA LYS A 68 -16.19 11.03 -17.75
C LYS A 68 -17.29 11.98 -18.26
N LYS A 69 -18.53 11.89 -17.73
CA LYS A 69 -19.63 12.75 -18.18
C LYS A 69 -19.54 14.19 -17.67
N ILE A 70 -18.79 14.43 -16.60
CA ILE A 70 -18.64 15.77 -16.02
C ILE A 70 -17.32 16.45 -16.40
N LEU A 71 -16.46 15.74 -17.12
CA LEU A 71 -15.16 16.26 -17.56
C LEU A 71 -15.35 17.23 -18.72
N PRO A 72 -14.61 18.38 -18.69
CA PRO A 72 -14.54 19.27 -19.85
C PRO A 72 -13.73 18.62 -20.99
N ALA A 73 -13.72 19.26 -22.16
CA ALA A 73 -13.01 18.78 -23.33
C ALA A 73 -11.48 18.62 -23.12
N SER A 74 -10.89 19.36 -22.20
CA SER A 74 -9.48 19.23 -21.84
C SER A 74 -9.25 19.49 -20.35
N LYS A 75 -8.19 18.90 -19.80
CA LYS A 75 -7.77 19.08 -18.40
C LYS A 75 -7.50 20.56 -18.03
N ALA A 76 -7.00 21.34 -18.98
CA ALA A 76 -6.71 22.77 -18.78
C ALA A 76 -7.97 23.61 -18.48
N MET A 77 -9.15 23.10 -18.82
CA MET A 77 -10.44 23.75 -18.53
C MET A 77 -10.99 23.46 -17.14
N LEU A 78 -10.38 22.56 -16.39
CA LEU A 78 -10.75 22.29 -14.99
C LEU A 78 -10.43 23.51 -14.13
N SER A 79 -11.38 23.95 -13.31
CA SER A 79 -11.10 24.95 -12.28
C SER A 79 -10.11 24.38 -11.25
N PHE A 80 -9.52 25.25 -10.44
CA PHE A 80 -8.63 24.83 -9.36
C PHE A 80 -9.31 23.81 -8.39
N PHE A 81 -10.60 24.06 -8.10
CA PHE A 81 -11.37 23.16 -7.23
C PHE A 81 -11.74 21.85 -7.93
N ASP A 82 -12.16 21.90 -9.21
CA ASP A 82 -12.43 20.70 -10.01
C ASP A 82 -11.16 19.84 -10.19
N LEU A 83 -10.00 20.48 -10.34
CA LEU A 83 -8.73 19.76 -10.49
C LEU A 83 -8.41 18.88 -9.28
N TRP A 84 -8.70 19.35 -8.05
CA TRP A 84 -8.52 18.54 -6.85
C TRP A 84 -9.42 17.30 -6.87
N TRP A 85 -10.69 17.47 -7.19
CA TRP A 85 -11.66 16.37 -7.26
C TRP A 85 -11.37 15.42 -8.41
N TYR A 86 -10.88 15.93 -9.52
CA TYR A 86 -10.35 15.13 -10.61
C TYR A 86 -9.22 14.20 -10.11
N GLN A 87 -8.22 14.75 -9.41
CA GLN A 87 -7.11 13.99 -8.85
C GLN A 87 -7.60 13.00 -7.77
N PHE A 88 -8.55 13.40 -6.94
CA PHE A 88 -9.20 12.51 -5.98
C PHE A 88 -9.92 11.34 -6.68
N SER A 89 -10.57 11.57 -7.80
CA SER A 89 -11.23 10.50 -8.56
C SER A 89 -10.24 9.43 -9.06
N LEU A 90 -9.01 9.81 -9.40
CA LEU A 90 -7.95 8.89 -9.77
C LEU A 90 -7.43 8.09 -8.54
N ALA A 91 -7.29 8.76 -7.41
CA ALA A 91 -6.95 8.09 -6.15
C ALA A 91 -8.07 7.12 -5.71
N TYR A 92 -9.33 7.49 -5.90
CA TYR A 92 -10.49 6.63 -5.64
C TYR A 92 -10.48 5.39 -6.54
N GLN A 93 -10.18 5.51 -7.84
CA GLN A 93 -10.04 4.37 -8.75
C GLN A 93 -8.91 3.43 -8.29
N TYR A 94 -7.78 3.99 -7.87
CA TYR A 94 -6.70 3.19 -7.29
C TYR A 94 -7.18 2.42 -6.06
N TYR A 95 -7.88 3.10 -5.14
CA TYR A 95 -8.45 2.48 -3.96
C TYR A 95 -9.45 1.37 -4.30
N GLN A 96 -10.35 1.60 -5.27
CA GLN A 96 -11.30 0.57 -5.72
C GLN A 96 -10.60 -0.66 -6.31
N LYS A 97 -9.50 -0.44 -7.03
CA LYS A 97 -8.73 -1.53 -7.64
C LYS A 97 -7.95 -2.36 -6.63
N TYR A 98 -7.36 -1.70 -5.63
CA TYR A 98 -6.40 -2.34 -4.72
C TYR A 98 -6.88 -2.46 -3.27
N GLY A 99 -8.03 -1.89 -2.92
CA GLY A 99 -8.59 -1.92 -1.56
C GLY A 99 -7.81 -1.10 -0.53
N CYS A 100 -6.79 -0.34 -0.94
CA CYS A 100 -6.02 0.53 -0.05
C CYS A 100 -5.33 1.67 -0.81
N LEU A 101 -5.02 2.76 -0.11
CA LEU A 101 -4.14 3.83 -0.59
C LEU A 101 -2.68 3.58 -0.18
N CYS A 102 -2.14 2.42 -0.58
CA CYS A 102 -0.76 2.01 -0.33
C CYS A 102 0.01 1.91 -1.66
N PRO A 103 0.24 3.02 -2.37
CA PRO A 103 0.91 2.99 -3.66
C PRO A 103 2.38 2.62 -3.51
N ASN A 104 2.92 2.03 -4.57
CA ASN A 104 4.36 1.83 -4.71
C ASN A 104 5.10 3.19 -4.73
N LYS A 105 6.42 3.16 -4.55
CA LYS A 105 7.24 4.35 -4.74
C LYS A 105 7.08 4.83 -6.18
N ASN A 106 6.77 6.13 -6.36
CA ASN A 106 6.52 6.74 -7.67
C ASN A 106 5.35 6.11 -8.47
N GLU A 107 4.30 5.66 -7.80
CA GLU A 107 3.11 5.11 -8.46
C GLU A 107 2.49 6.10 -9.44
N ILE A 108 2.41 5.70 -10.69
CA ILE A 108 1.80 6.47 -11.77
C ILE A 108 0.46 5.86 -12.14
N VAL A 109 -0.58 6.67 -12.07
CA VAL A 109 -1.93 6.32 -12.53
C VAL A 109 -2.24 7.12 -13.80
N LYS A 110 -2.80 6.47 -14.81
CA LYS A 110 -3.25 7.18 -16.01
C LYS A 110 -4.52 7.95 -15.72
N GLY A 111 -4.51 9.23 -16.09
CA GLY A 111 -5.67 10.11 -16.00
C GLY A 111 -6.67 9.89 -17.13
N TYR A 112 -7.82 10.54 -17.03
CA TYR A 112 -8.88 10.43 -18.05
C TYR A 112 -8.53 11.09 -19.39
N TYR A 113 -7.52 11.95 -19.42
CA TYR A 113 -6.96 12.59 -20.62
C TYR A 113 -5.64 11.95 -21.05
N ASP A 114 -5.38 10.70 -20.60
CA ASP A 114 -4.19 9.90 -20.90
C ASP A 114 -2.86 10.44 -20.35
N GLU A 115 -2.93 11.42 -19.45
CA GLU A 115 -1.75 11.97 -18.78
C GLU A 115 -1.29 11.10 -17.60
N ASP A 116 -0.03 11.24 -17.27
CA ASP A 116 0.56 10.62 -16.09
C ASP A 116 0.21 11.40 -14.81
N PHE A 117 -0.32 10.68 -13.82
CA PHE A 117 -0.61 11.23 -12.49
C PHE A 117 0.20 10.48 -11.43
N ASN A 118 1.14 11.18 -10.78
CA ASN A 118 1.92 10.60 -9.70
C ASN A 118 1.10 10.59 -8.41
N LEU A 119 0.48 9.46 -8.11
CA LEU A 119 -0.38 9.26 -6.94
C LEU A 119 0.40 9.43 -5.63
N THR A 120 1.61 8.88 -5.53
CA THR A 120 2.44 8.95 -4.32
C THR A 120 2.77 10.38 -3.93
N THR A 121 3.19 11.18 -4.91
CA THR A 121 3.48 12.61 -4.70
C THR A 121 2.23 13.38 -4.31
N TRP A 122 1.10 13.09 -4.95
CA TRP A 122 -0.16 13.75 -4.63
C TRP A 122 -0.63 13.44 -3.20
N LEU A 123 -0.63 12.19 -2.78
CA LEU A 123 -0.99 11.78 -1.40
C LEU A 123 -0.08 12.45 -0.37
N THR A 124 1.23 12.52 -0.65
CA THR A 124 2.19 13.21 0.22
C THR A 124 1.84 14.71 0.36
N SER A 125 1.44 15.34 -0.75
CA SER A 125 1.02 16.75 -0.73
C SER A 125 -0.29 16.94 0.05
N GLN A 126 -1.24 15.99 0.01
CA GLN A 126 -2.47 16.08 0.80
C GLN A 126 -2.18 16.01 2.30
N LYS A 127 -1.28 15.13 2.75
CA LYS A 127 -0.83 15.06 4.16
C LYS A 127 -0.27 16.40 4.64
N LYS A 128 0.61 17.00 3.83
CA LYS A 128 1.18 18.31 4.16
C LYS A 128 0.12 19.42 4.18
N ARG A 129 -0.86 19.38 3.28
CA ARG A 129 -1.96 20.35 3.24
C ARG A 129 -2.88 20.21 4.45
N GLU A 130 -3.21 19.00 4.86
CA GLU A 130 -4.01 18.73 6.07
C GLU A 130 -3.33 19.32 7.30
N THR A 131 -2.05 19.01 7.54
CA THR A 131 -1.27 19.53 8.66
C THR A 131 -1.23 21.08 8.69
N ASN A 132 -1.25 21.72 7.52
CA ASN A 132 -1.25 23.19 7.39
C ASN A 132 -2.66 23.82 7.34
N GLY A 133 -3.72 23.04 7.56
CA GLY A 133 -5.12 23.52 7.46
C GLY A 133 -5.51 23.94 6.04
N GLY A 134 -4.87 23.40 5.00
CA GLY A 134 -5.07 23.76 3.61
C GLY A 134 -6.05 22.86 2.85
N LEU A 135 -6.76 21.97 3.54
CA LEU A 135 -7.84 21.14 2.99
C LEU A 135 -9.19 21.59 3.51
N PHE A 136 -10.20 21.54 2.64
CA PHE A 136 -11.59 21.75 3.02
C PHE A 136 -12.15 20.52 3.73
N LYS A 137 -13.18 20.70 4.55
CA LYS A 137 -13.81 19.63 5.33
C LYS A 137 -14.29 18.47 4.44
N GLU A 138 -14.85 18.78 3.27
CA GLU A 138 -15.32 17.80 2.29
C GLU A 138 -14.18 16.99 1.68
N GLN A 139 -13.03 17.64 1.44
CA GLN A 139 -11.83 16.97 0.94
C GLN A 139 -11.24 15.99 1.97
N ILE A 140 -11.23 16.39 3.26
CA ILE A 140 -10.79 15.51 4.36
C ILE A 140 -11.73 14.30 4.44
N LYS A 141 -13.05 14.52 4.48
CA LYS A 141 -14.05 13.44 4.51
C LYS A 141 -13.92 12.50 3.31
N ALA A 142 -13.66 13.02 2.12
CA ALA A 142 -13.47 12.22 0.93
C ALA A 142 -12.22 11.34 1.05
N LEU A 143 -11.10 11.90 1.51
CA LEU A 143 -9.86 11.14 1.74
C LEU A 143 -10.02 10.10 2.84
N ASP A 144 -10.73 10.42 3.92
CA ASP A 144 -11.05 9.47 5.01
C ASP A 144 -11.90 8.30 4.48
N SER A 145 -12.81 8.55 3.54
CA SER A 145 -13.68 7.50 2.95
C SER A 145 -12.93 6.46 2.11
N ILE A 146 -11.68 6.72 1.77
CA ILE A 146 -10.77 5.81 1.07
C ILE A 146 -9.55 5.45 1.91
N ASP A 147 -9.74 5.42 3.21
CA ASP A 147 -8.74 5.00 4.21
C ASP A 147 -7.42 5.77 4.12
N MET A 148 -7.49 7.11 3.92
CA MET A 148 -6.29 7.94 3.90
C MET A 148 -5.55 7.91 5.23
N ILE A 149 -4.30 7.52 5.20
CA ILE A 149 -3.45 7.50 6.39
C ILE A 149 -2.70 8.82 6.51
N TRP A 150 -3.11 9.66 7.47
CA TRP A 150 -2.57 11.01 7.66
C TRP A 150 -1.19 11.05 8.31
N SER A 151 -0.96 10.27 9.37
CA SER A 151 0.30 10.26 10.11
C SER A 151 1.27 9.18 9.63
N GLN A 152 2.54 9.54 9.41
CA GLN A 152 3.59 8.60 9.00
C GLN A 152 4.48 8.14 10.16
N THR A 153 4.37 8.75 11.34
CA THR A 153 5.38 8.63 12.41
C THR A 153 5.03 7.66 13.53
N SER A 154 3.79 7.19 13.62
CA SER A 154 3.36 6.33 14.72
C SER A 154 3.62 4.83 14.45
N LYS A 155 3.85 4.07 15.52
CA LYS A 155 3.85 2.59 15.47
C LYS A 155 2.55 2.05 14.87
N HIS A 156 1.43 2.73 15.13
CA HIS A 156 0.12 2.45 14.58
C HIS A 156 0.07 2.60 13.04
N TYR A 157 0.74 3.63 12.48
CA TYR A 157 0.85 3.79 11.01
C TYR A 157 1.46 2.55 10.35
N ARG A 158 2.60 2.07 10.89
CA ARG A 158 3.28 0.88 10.32
C ARG A 158 2.40 -0.36 10.37
N SER A 159 1.67 -0.55 11.47
CA SER A 159 0.75 -1.67 11.63
C SER A 159 -0.38 -1.60 10.61
N THR A 160 -1.04 -0.44 10.47
CA THR A 160 -2.15 -0.23 9.54
C THR A 160 -1.72 -0.39 8.08
N VAL A 161 -0.57 0.19 7.68
CA VAL A 161 -0.03 0.03 6.33
C VAL A 161 0.29 -1.44 6.03
N ASN A 162 0.92 -2.14 6.96
CA ASN A 162 1.22 -3.57 6.79
C ASN A 162 -0.05 -4.40 6.62
N GLU A 163 -1.10 -4.11 7.36
CA GLU A 163 -2.38 -4.80 7.26
C GLU A 163 -3.07 -4.54 5.92
N LEU A 164 -3.10 -3.28 5.45
CA LEU A 164 -3.68 -2.92 4.16
C LEU A 164 -2.91 -3.55 3.00
N ILE A 165 -1.58 -3.53 3.05
CA ILE A 165 -0.73 -4.19 2.05
C ILE A 165 -0.95 -5.70 2.08
N ALA A 166 -1.05 -6.31 3.27
CA ALA A 166 -1.34 -7.73 3.40
C ALA A 166 -2.67 -8.10 2.74
N LYS A 167 -3.74 -7.33 2.98
CA LYS A 167 -5.05 -7.53 2.35
C LYS A 167 -4.97 -7.44 0.82
N LYS A 168 -4.28 -6.42 0.30
CA LYS A 168 -4.05 -6.21 -1.14
C LYS A 168 -3.38 -7.43 -1.79
N TRP A 169 -2.29 -7.90 -1.21
CA TRP A 169 -1.57 -9.06 -1.73
C TRP A 169 -2.39 -10.35 -1.60
N TYR A 170 -3.06 -10.53 -0.46
CA TYR A 170 -3.87 -11.73 -0.21
C TYR A 170 -4.98 -11.87 -1.25
N GLN A 171 -5.63 -10.76 -1.60
CA GLN A 171 -6.67 -10.75 -2.63
C GLN A 171 -6.08 -11.09 -4.01
N ALA A 172 -4.98 -10.47 -4.41
CA ALA A 172 -4.33 -10.76 -5.69
C ALA A 172 -3.82 -12.21 -5.78
N ILE A 173 -3.33 -12.77 -4.67
CA ILE A 173 -2.92 -14.19 -4.58
C ILE A 173 -4.13 -15.11 -4.74
N LYS A 174 -5.27 -14.77 -4.14
CA LYS A 174 -6.51 -15.56 -4.23
C LYS A 174 -7.08 -15.54 -5.65
N GLU A 175 -6.96 -14.42 -6.35
CA GLU A 175 -7.45 -14.22 -7.72
C GLU A 175 -6.44 -14.68 -8.78
N ASP A 176 -5.29 -15.22 -8.38
CA ASP A 176 -4.15 -15.57 -9.26
C ASP A 176 -3.73 -14.41 -10.18
N ASN A 177 -3.84 -13.19 -9.70
CA ASN A 177 -3.59 -11.97 -10.47
C ASN A 177 -2.54 -11.06 -9.82
N ILE A 178 -1.37 -11.62 -9.53
CA ILE A 178 -0.27 -10.90 -8.85
C ILE A 178 0.33 -9.82 -9.75
N SER A 179 0.28 -10.02 -11.08
CA SER A 179 0.85 -9.08 -12.05
C SER A 179 0.33 -7.66 -11.91
N VAL A 180 -0.90 -7.47 -11.42
CA VAL A 180 -1.47 -6.14 -11.18
C VAL A 180 -0.81 -5.36 -10.04
N LEU A 181 -0.07 -6.06 -9.17
CA LEU A 181 0.64 -5.45 -8.04
C LEU A 181 2.12 -5.19 -8.33
N LEU A 182 2.65 -5.76 -9.39
CA LEU A 182 4.05 -5.62 -9.76
C LEU A 182 4.25 -4.34 -10.56
N PRO A 183 5.07 -3.38 -10.09
CA PRO A 183 5.45 -2.23 -10.88
C PRO A 183 6.34 -2.66 -12.06
N PRO A 184 6.56 -1.80 -13.07
CA PRO A 184 7.44 -2.13 -14.20
C PRO A 184 8.90 -2.47 -13.78
N ASP A 185 9.37 -1.91 -12.69
CA ASP A 185 10.71 -2.15 -12.14
C ASP A 185 10.61 -2.58 -10.67
N LYS A 186 11.34 -3.63 -10.29
CA LYS A 186 11.40 -4.13 -8.91
C LYS A 186 11.80 -3.06 -7.88
N LYS A 187 12.67 -2.12 -8.25
CA LYS A 187 13.09 -1.03 -7.34
C LYS A 187 11.95 -0.10 -6.91
N ASP A 188 10.84 -0.11 -7.66
CA ASP A 188 9.66 0.70 -7.37
C ASP A 188 8.68 0.01 -6.42
N LEU A 189 8.93 -1.27 -6.07
CA LEU A 189 8.18 -1.94 -5.00
C LEU A 189 8.36 -1.20 -3.68
N TYR A 190 7.25 -0.97 -2.99
CA TYR A 190 7.30 -0.40 -1.66
C TYR A 190 7.93 -1.41 -0.68
N GLN A 191 8.67 -0.92 0.33
CA GLN A 191 9.43 -1.80 1.25
C GLN A 191 8.59 -2.89 1.93
N TYR A 192 7.30 -2.63 2.18
CA TYR A 192 6.38 -3.60 2.78
C TYR A 192 5.83 -4.59 1.76
N ASP A 193 5.79 -4.23 0.47
CA ASP A 193 5.44 -5.15 -0.63
C ASP A 193 6.54 -6.19 -0.87
N LEU A 194 7.82 -5.87 -0.59
CA LEU A 194 8.94 -6.79 -0.79
C LEU A 194 8.79 -8.10 0.01
N TRP A 195 8.20 -8.04 1.21
CA TRP A 195 7.95 -9.25 1.97
C TRP A 195 6.95 -10.17 1.26
N TRP A 196 5.85 -9.61 0.78
CA TRP A 196 4.81 -10.34 0.07
C TRP A 196 5.28 -10.82 -1.30
N TYR A 197 6.09 -10.04 -1.98
CA TYR A 197 6.77 -10.43 -3.21
C TYR A 197 7.57 -11.74 -3.02
N ASN A 198 8.43 -11.78 -1.99
CA ASN A 198 9.21 -12.97 -1.68
C ASN A 198 8.31 -14.14 -1.21
N PHE A 199 7.24 -13.85 -0.47
CA PHE A 199 6.26 -14.87 -0.06
C PHE A 199 5.61 -15.54 -1.27
N VAL A 200 5.24 -14.79 -2.30
CA VAL A 200 4.64 -15.35 -3.51
C VAL A 200 5.63 -16.25 -4.25
N ILE A 201 6.89 -15.88 -4.29
CA ILE A 201 7.95 -16.72 -4.86
C ILE A 201 8.10 -18.01 -4.04
N ALA A 202 8.10 -17.92 -2.70
CA ALA A 202 8.12 -19.08 -1.83
C ALA A 202 6.89 -19.98 -2.04
N LYS A 203 5.70 -19.39 -2.17
CA LYS A 203 4.46 -20.13 -2.46
C LYS A 203 4.53 -20.86 -3.80
N LYS A 204 5.01 -20.19 -4.85
CA LYS A 204 5.19 -20.82 -6.16
C LYS A 204 6.16 -22.01 -6.06
N TYR A 205 7.27 -21.85 -5.33
CA TYR A 205 8.24 -22.90 -5.10
C TYR A 205 7.61 -24.07 -4.33
N ALA A 206 6.93 -23.79 -3.21
CA ALA A 206 6.26 -24.80 -2.40
C ALA A 206 5.21 -25.61 -3.19
N ASN A 207 4.44 -24.95 -4.04
CA ASN A 207 3.45 -25.61 -4.90
C ASN A 207 4.09 -26.52 -5.95
N THR A 208 5.30 -26.20 -6.41
CA THR A 208 6.01 -26.98 -7.44
C THR A 208 6.77 -28.17 -6.84
N TYR A 209 7.45 -27.96 -5.72
CA TYR A 209 8.40 -28.92 -5.15
C TYR A 209 7.93 -29.55 -3.84
N HIS A 210 6.82 -29.07 -3.27
CA HIS A 210 6.21 -29.54 -2.01
C HIS A 210 7.18 -29.58 -0.81
N ASN A 211 8.28 -28.82 -0.87
CA ASN A 211 9.29 -28.77 0.16
C ASN A 211 9.91 -27.36 0.29
N LEU A 212 9.98 -26.85 1.51
CA LEU A 212 10.64 -25.59 1.86
C LEU A 212 11.87 -25.77 2.75
N ASN A 213 12.40 -26.98 2.83
CA ASN A 213 13.68 -27.26 3.49
C ASN A 213 14.83 -26.93 2.54
N LEU A 214 15.11 -25.64 2.35
CA LEU A 214 16.10 -25.16 1.42
C LEU A 214 17.41 -24.81 2.12
N GLY A 215 18.52 -25.18 1.48
CA GLY A 215 19.83 -24.67 1.87
C GLY A 215 19.90 -23.13 1.78
N PHE A 216 20.70 -22.55 2.66
CA PHE A 216 20.83 -21.08 2.80
C PHE A 216 21.16 -20.35 1.48
N THR A 217 21.97 -20.94 0.62
CA THR A 217 22.41 -20.38 -0.67
C THR A 217 21.46 -20.67 -1.82
N MET A 218 20.36 -21.39 -1.59
CA MET A 218 19.42 -21.75 -2.65
C MET A 218 18.77 -20.51 -3.23
N THR A 219 18.84 -20.38 -4.56
CA THR A 219 18.26 -19.28 -5.32
C THR A 219 17.20 -19.76 -6.29
N VAL A 220 16.29 -18.86 -6.65
CA VAL A 220 15.25 -19.06 -7.65
C VAL A 220 15.10 -17.80 -8.49
N THR A 221 14.51 -17.93 -9.67
CA THR A 221 14.23 -16.77 -10.53
C THR A 221 12.98 -16.03 -10.07
N GLY A 222 13.08 -14.73 -9.81
CA GLY A 222 11.97 -13.84 -9.48
C GLY A 222 11.14 -13.41 -10.71
N PHE A 223 10.12 -12.57 -10.48
CA PHE A 223 9.23 -12.09 -11.54
C PHE A 223 9.89 -11.13 -12.53
N TYR A 224 11.01 -10.53 -12.17
CA TYR A 224 11.81 -9.62 -13.02
C TYR A 224 13.04 -10.30 -13.60
N ASN A 225 13.07 -11.63 -13.67
CA ASN A 225 14.21 -12.45 -14.09
C ASN A 225 15.49 -12.27 -13.24
N GLU A 226 15.34 -11.73 -12.03
CA GLU A 226 16.45 -11.60 -11.08
C GLU A 226 16.61 -12.87 -10.25
N GLU A 227 17.80 -13.04 -9.71
CA GLU A 227 18.11 -14.07 -8.74
C GLU A 227 17.58 -13.70 -7.35
N VAL A 228 16.76 -14.57 -6.75
CA VAL A 228 16.20 -14.40 -5.40
C VAL A 228 16.74 -15.49 -4.50
N TYR A 229 17.48 -15.13 -3.45
CA TYR A 229 18.00 -16.03 -2.43
C TYR A 229 16.88 -16.54 -1.51
N LEU A 230 16.09 -17.48 -2.01
CA LEU A 230 14.92 -18.00 -1.32
C LEU A 230 15.28 -18.69 -0.02
N GLY A 231 16.36 -19.50 -0.01
CA GLY A 231 16.86 -20.18 1.19
C GLY A 231 17.22 -19.20 2.31
N TYR A 232 17.94 -18.12 1.99
CA TYR A 232 18.26 -17.04 2.94
C TYR A 232 17.01 -16.32 3.43
N TRP A 233 16.05 -16.04 2.54
CA TRP A 233 14.80 -15.38 2.93
C TRP A 233 14.01 -16.25 3.91
N LEU A 234 13.84 -17.54 3.67
CA LEU A 234 13.18 -18.49 4.59
C LEU A 234 13.91 -18.57 5.92
N TYR A 235 15.24 -18.65 5.91
CA TYR A 235 16.04 -18.58 7.13
C TYR A 235 15.73 -17.31 7.94
N THR A 236 15.69 -16.18 7.27
CA THR A 236 15.37 -14.89 7.91
C THR A 236 13.95 -14.90 8.52
N GLN A 237 12.97 -15.57 7.89
CA GLN A 237 11.62 -15.68 8.47
C GLN A 237 11.63 -16.51 9.78
N ARG A 238 12.41 -17.59 9.86
CA ARG A 238 12.60 -18.37 11.09
C ARG A 238 13.17 -17.52 12.22
N GLN A 239 14.22 -16.74 11.92
CA GLN A 239 14.82 -15.81 12.91
C GLN A 239 13.80 -14.75 13.37
N ARG A 240 13.03 -14.19 12.44
CA ARG A 240 12.00 -13.20 12.74
C ARG A 240 10.85 -13.75 13.58
N LYS A 241 10.45 -15.00 13.37
CA LYS A 241 9.45 -15.69 14.22
C LYS A 241 9.98 -15.84 15.65
N ASN A 242 11.20 -16.34 15.81
CA ASN A 242 11.84 -16.50 17.12
C ASN A 242 11.98 -15.16 17.88
N ALA A 243 12.19 -14.07 17.16
CA ALA A 243 12.26 -12.71 17.70
C ALA A 243 10.88 -12.04 17.86
N ASN A 244 9.77 -12.74 17.65
CA ASN A 244 8.41 -12.20 17.66
C ASN A 244 8.25 -10.93 16.80
N SER A 245 8.93 -10.89 15.64
CA SER A 245 8.93 -9.73 14.73
C SER A 245 8.18 -9.95 13.42
N LEU A 246 7.50 -11.09 13.27
CA LEU A 246 6.49 -11.32 12.24
C LEU A 246 5.10 -10.91 12.75
N SER A 247 4.26 -10.40 11.85
CA SER A 247 2.84 -10.22 12.16
C SER A 247 2.09 -11.55 12.07
N ASP A 248 0.92 -11.64 12.73
CA ASP A 248 0.06 -12.83 12.66
C ASP A 248 -0.33 -13.19 11.22
N LEU A 249 -0.55 -12.19 10.36
CA LEU A 249 -0.86 -12.41 8.95
C LEU A 249 0.33 -13.00 8.18
N GLN A 250 1.56 -12.58 8.51
CA GLN A 250 2.76 -13.15 7.89
C GLN A 250 2.99 -14.60 8.36
N ILE A 251 2.75 -14.88 9.63
CA ILE A 251 2.83 -16.25 10.17
C ILE A 251 1.79 -17.14 9.49
N LYS A 252 0.52 -16.72 9.46
CA LYS A 252 -0.56 -17.47 8.78
C LYS A 252 -0.28 -17.70 7.29
N ALA A 253 0.30 -16.72 6.61
CA ALA A 253 0.68 -16.86 5.20
C ALA A 253 1.77 -17.93 5.04
N LEU A 254 2.81 -17.91 5.87
CA LEU A 254 3.89 -18.90 5.82
C LEU A 254 3.40 -20.31 6.22
N ASP A 255 2.53 -20.42 7.23
CA ASP A 255 1.91 -21.68 7.60
C ASP A 255 1.06 -22.27 6.46
N SER A 256 0.40 -21.42 5.66
CA SER A 256 -0.42 -21.87 4.51
C SER A 256 0.38 -22.52 3.38
N ILE A 257 1.70 -22.37 3.38
CA ILE A 257 2.62 -23.01 2.43
C ILE A 257 3.48 -24.08 3.11
N ASN A 258 3.06 -24.56 4.26
CA ASN A 258 3.76 -25.56 5.06
C ASN A 258 5.21 -25.15 5.40
N MET A 259 5.38 -23.92 5.90
CA MET A 259 6.67 -23.41 6.31
C MET A 259 7.28 -24.26 7.43
N ILE A 260 8.44 -24.83 7.18
CA ILE A 260 9.21 -25.55 8.20
C ILE A 260 9.90 -24.55 9.11
N TRP A 261 9.37 -24.38 10.32
CA TRP A 261 9.88 -23.41 11.29
C TRP A 261 11.13 -23.87 12.03
N LYS A 262 11.23 -25.17 12.32
CA LYS A 262 12.40 -25.79 12.95
C LYS A 262 13.07 -26.71 11.96
N LEU A 263 14.34 -26.47 11.65
CA LEU A 263 15.13 -27.29 10.73
C LEU A 263 15.85 -28.43 11.47
N HIS A 264 16.04 -28.27 12.76
CA HIS A 264 16.71 -29.28 13.62
C HIS A 264 15.95 -29.33 14.93
N LEU A 265 15.77 -30.56 15.43
CA LEU A 265 15.30 -30.78 16.77
C LEU A 265 16.34 -30.24 17.76
N SER A 266 15.90 -29.67 18.87
CA SER A 266 16.78 -29.43 20.00
C SER A 266 17.30 -30.77 20.53
N LYS A 267 18.41 -30.81 21.24
CA LYS A 267 18.93 -32.03 21.84
C LYS A 267 17.89 -32.77 22.69
N GLU A 268 17.04 -32.04 23.39
CA GLU A 268 15.96 -32.59 24.19
C GLU A 268 14.84 -33.18 23.31
N GLU A 269 14.41 -32.47 22.26
CA GLU A 269 13.42 -32.99 21.32
C GLU A 269 13.94 -34.20 20.53
N GLU A 270 15.21 -34.19 20.14
CA GLU A 270 15.89 -35.33 19.49
C GLU A 270 15.95 -36.55 20.43
N TRP A 271 16.29 -36.32 21.71
CA TRP A 271 16.27 -37.35 22.70
C TRP A 271 14.87 -37.95 22.92
N GLN A 272 13.83 -37.08 23.04
CA GLN A 272 12.45 -37.53 23.19
C GLN A 272 11.97 -38.31 21.97
N PHE A 273 12.29 -37.84 20.76
CA PHE A 273 11.98 -38.58 19.53
C PHE A 273 12.61 -39.95 19.53
N ASN A 274 13.93 -40.05 19.78
CA ASN A 274 14.63 -41.32 19.81
C ASN A 274 14.07 -42.24 20.90
N TYR A 275 13.71 -41.70 22.06
CA TYR A 275 13.09 -42.46 23.14
C TYR A 275 11.75 -43.06 22.74
N GLN A 276 10.90 -42.33 22.06
CA GLN A 276 9.61 -42.82 21.55
C GLN A 276 9.79 -43.93 20.50
N GLU A 277 10.79 -43.83 19.65
CA GLU A 277 11.10 -44.87 18.66
C GLU A 277 11.60 -46.17 19.33
N VAL A 278 12.37 -46.04 20.38
CA VAL A 278 12.78 -47.20 21.21
C VAL A 278 11.57 -47.86 21.86
N ILE A 279 10.59 -47.08 22.36
CA ILE A 279 9.35 -47.63 22.91
C ILE A 279 8.56 -48.37 21.82
N LYS A 280 8.37 -47.78 20.64
CA LYS A 280 7.67 -48.41 19.50
C LYS A 280 8.37 -49.74 19.10
N TYR A 281 9.70 -49.74 19.06
CA TYR A 281 10.46 -50.95 18.78
C TYR A 281 10.16 -52.04 19.82
N LYS A 282 10.20 -51.70 21.13
CA LYS A 282 9.91 -52.62 22.23
C LYS A 282 8.48 -53.18 22.14
N GLU A 283 7.50 -52.31 21.83
CA GLU A 283 6.10 -52.73 21.66
C GLU A 283 5.94 -53.70 20.48
N LYS A 284 6.65 -53.43 19.39
CA LYS A 284 6.58 -54.25 18.17
C LYS A 284 7.30 -55.62 18.29
N TYR A 285 8.47 -55.60 18.90
CA TYR A 285 9.36 -56.78 18.93
C TYR A 285 9.50 -57.42 20.29
N GLY A 286 8.95 -56.84 21.34
CA GLY A 286 8.99 -57.39 22.72
C GLY A 286 10.36 -57.35 23.42
N THR A 287 11.35 -56.70 22.78
CA THR A 287 12.74 -56.65 23.28
C THR A 287 13.34 -55.25 23.05
N LEU A 288 14.40 -54.95 23.82
CA LEU A 288 15.26 -53.78 23.61
C LEU A 288 16.58 -54.12 22.93
N ASP A 289 16.72 -55.37 22.45
CA ASP A 289 17.88 -55.80 21.70
C ASP A 289 17.79 -55.29 20.25
N ILE A 290 18.12 -54.03 20.10
CA ILE A 290 18.00 -53.29 18.83
C ILE A 290 19.32 -53.43 18.07
N PRO A 291 19.32 -53.94 16.81
CA PRO A 291 20.52 -53.99 15.98
C PRO A 291 21.12 -52.61 15.81
N LEU A 292 22.48 -52.50 15.75
CA LEU A 292 23.18 -51.22 15.59
C LEU A 292 22.90 -50.52 14.27
N ASP A 293 22.48 -51.26 13.27
CA ASP A 293 22.13 -50.81 11.91
C ASP A 293 20.61 -50.67 11.70
N TYR A 294 19.82 -50.72 12.79
CA TYR A 294 18.37 -50.50 12.69
C TYR A 294 18.09 -49.04 12.36
N GLU A 295 17.53 -48.84 11.17
CA GLU A 295 17.12 -47.52 10.70
C GLU A 295 15.63 -47.30 10.96
N VAL A 296 15.30 -46.15 11.54
CA VAL A 296 13.93 -45.66 11.63
C VAL A 296 13.66 -44.86 10.35
N ALA A 297 12.66 -45.27 9.56
CA ALA A 297 12.19 -44.46 8.44
C ALA A 297 11.65 -43.15 9.01
N TYR A 298 12.31 -42.04 8.70
CA TYR A 298 11.76 -40.69 8.94
C TYR A 298 10.53 -40.56 8.04
N ASP A 299 9.36 -40.54 8.65
CA ASP A 299 8.16 -40.16 7.95
C ASP A 299 8.23 -38.63 7.77
N ASP A 300 8.35 -38.18 6.54
CA ASP A 300 8.40 -36.75 6.16
C ASP A 300 7.12 -35.99 6.57
N ASN A 301 6.18 -36.65 7.24
CA ASN A 301 4.87 -36.15 7.65
C ASN A 301 4.78 -35.76 9.13
N ILE A 302 5.88 -35.49 9.84
CA ILE A 302 5.78 -34.87 11.17
C ILE A 302 5.46 -33.39 11.01
N THR A 303 4.14 -33.09 11.00
CA THR A 303 3.51 -31.78 11.08
C THR A 303 3.75 -31.10 12.42
#